data_a014407cf4063e996fd6fde023572f75
#
_entry.id   a014407cf4063e996fd6fde023572f75
#
_cell.length_a   1.000
_cell.length_b   1.000
_cell.length_c   1.000
_cell.angle_alpha   90.00
_cell.angle_beta   90.00
_cell.angle_gamma   90.00
#
_symmetry.space_group_name_H-M   'P 1'
#
loop_
_entity.id
_entity.type
_entity.pdbx_description
1 polymer ?
#
loop_
_entity_poly.entity_id
_entity_poly.type
_entity_poly.pdbx_seq_one_letter_code
_entity_poly.pdbx_strand_id
1 'polypeptide(L)'
;MRLTVSILVVMAAVGCATLEKKTEGPMRCWAVDPLVKVFHDAAPEAGAAALAEVARGEHASFQVVVRADAGITGLTAKASPLKRARGGDALAAASVRFVGYVPVDRPTQTPSKDQLRKPPADYPDPLLEDSAVDVAAGQAQPVWVTVAVPVDARPGLYRGTLTLEGQAGGVAAAADMPLTLRVYDVSVETTRLWVTEWYGLQWQHMAISPEPESDEYYALLRRYAHNMAEHRHNVALISPLGLASYEANPDGSLKIDFARFDRWVALFQEEGVIGRIEGGHIGGRAGGWESDFVVQIRRVQDGTVVSETVAPGTAEADAFYAQFFPALVAHLKEKGWLDIYMQHLADEPIASNVDSYRAMAALARKYAPELPIMEACHTRELAGAMDIWVPQLNFFHEDYVHYRERQAAGEEVWFYTCVFPQGEYANRFLEQPLIKTRLLHWINFRYGATGYLHWGYNQWTSDSPFTHTTRPHGGPPYLPAGDAWIVYPGKNGPLDSIRFEAMRDGIVDHELLCRLAEKNAAAAETLAGKLVLDFDQYNTEIEAFRATRRELLERLAAR
;
A
#
# COMPACT_ATOMS: atom_id res chain seq x y z
N MET A 1 67.38 -16.33 -17.20
CA MET A 1 67.20 -15.17 -16.32
C MET A 1 65.73 -14.79 -16.36
N ARG A 2 64.93 -15.30 -15.42
CA ARG A 2 63.49 -15.01 -15.32
C ARG A 2 63.31 -13.97 -14.22
N LEU A 3 62.81 -12.76 -14.59
CA LEU A 3 62.40 -11.74 -13.62
C LEU A 3 61.00 -12.06 -13.13
N THR A 4 60.91 -12.32 -11.83
CA THR A 4 59.66 -12.44 -11.11
C THR A 4 59.30 -11.06 -10.55
N VAL A 5 58.19 -10.49 -11.06
CA VAL A 5 57.64 -9.21 -10.52
C VAL A 5 56.64 -9.60 -9.44
N SER A 6 56.98 -9.33 -8.18
CA SER A 6 56.06 -9.44 -7.05
C SER A 6 55.21 -8.21 -6.95
N ILE A 7 53.91 -8.34 -7.17
CA ILE A 7 52.91 -7.28 -6.91
C ILE A 7 52.56 -7.33 -5.41
N LEU A 8 52.97 -6.32 -4.68
CA LEU A 8 52.58 -6.14 -3.28
C LEU A 8 51.17 -5.51 -3.21
N VAL A 9 50.18 -6.34 -2.86
CA VAL A 9 48.81 -5.86 -2.61
C VAL A 9 48.82 -5.33 -1.15
N VAL A 10 48.78 -4.02 -1.01
CA VAL A 10 48.56 -3.35 0.28
C VAL A 10 47.06 -3.41 0.59
N MET A 11 46.65 -4.39 1.39
CA MET A 11 45.34 -4.38 2.02
C MET A 11 45.36 -3.28 3.10
N ALA A 12 44.67 -2.17 2.82
CA ALA A 12 44.33 -1.20 3.86
C ALA A 12 43.23 -1.81 4.73
N ALA A 13 43.62 -2.39 5.85
CA ALA A 13 42.68 -2.77 6.89
C ALA A 13 42.08 -1.47 7.48
N VAL A 14 40.88 -1.11 7.05
CA VAL A 14 40.06 -0.13 7.75
C VAL A 14 39.65 -0.80 9.06
N GLY A 15 40.34 -0.45 10.13
CA GLY A 15 40.01 -0.87 11.49
C GLY A 15 38.55 -0.47 11.81
N CYS A 16 37.66 -1.44 11.78
CA CYS A 16 36.36 -1.35 12.39
C CYS A 16 36.59 -1.33 13.90
N ALA A 17 36.69 -0.14 14.49
CA ALA A 17 36.65 -0.01 15.94
C ALA A 17 35.22 -0.41 16.35
N THR A 18 35.07 -1.65 16.78
CA THR A 18 33.91 -2.14 17.51
C THR A 18 33.78 -1.34 18.80
N LEU A 19 32.96 -0.31 18.79
CA LEU A 19 32.42 0.28 20.00
C LEU A 19 31.40 -0.72 20.57
N GLU A 20 31.91 -1.78 21.23
CA GLU A 20 31.12 -2.53 22.21
C GLU A 20 30.82 -1.58 23.38
N LYS A 21 29.74 -0.80 23.27
CA LYS A 21 29.09 -0.26 24.44
C LYS A 21 28.29 -1.39 25.07
N LYS A 22 28.85 -2.00 26.12
CA LYS A 22 28.10 -2.79 27.07
C LYS A 22 26.86 -2.02 27.49
N THR A 23 25.69 -2.47 27.06
CA THR A 23 24.40 -2.04 27.59
C THR A 23 24.17 -2.79 28.92
N GLU A 24 24.97 -2.48 29.93
CA GLU A 24 24.79 -2.93 31.32
C GLU A 24 23.80 -1.98 32.03
N GLY A 25 22.56 -1.93 31.51
CA GLY A 25 21.44 -1.24 32.14
C GLY A 25 20.27 -2.19 32.36
N PRO A 26 19.32 -1.84 33.21
CA PRO A 26 18.12 -2.64 33.42
C PRO A 26 17.23 -2.76 32.16
N MET A 27 17.56 -2.01 31.09
CA MET A 27 16.88 -1.96 29.81
C MET A 27 17.86 -2.34 28.70
N ARG A 28 17.52 -3.37 27.92
CA ARG A 28 18.29 -3.84 26.76
C ARG A 28 17.68 -3.31 25.47
N CYS A 29 18.51 -2.79 24.57
CA CYS A 29 18.09 -2.27 23.28
C CYS A 29 18.94 -2.85 22.15
N TRP A 30 18.31 -3.19 21.02
CA TRP A 30 18.99 -3.65 19.82
C TRP A 30 18.25 -3.21 18.56
N ALA A 31 18.96 -3.11 17.44
CA ALA A 31 18.36 -2.79 16.16
C ALA A 31 17.93 -4.08 15.45
N VAL A 32 16.81 -4.00 14.75
CA VAL A 32 16.26 -5.08 13.94
C VAL A 32 15.91 -4.51 12.57
N ASP A 33 16.05 -5.29 11.50
CA ASP A 33 15.64 -4.84 10.17
C ASP A 33 14.13 -4.53 10.16
N PRO A 34 13.69 -3.40 9.57
CA PRO A 34 12.27 -3.05 9.50
C PRO A 34 11.37 -4.10 8.83
N LEU A 35 11.91 -5.02 8.03
CA LEU A 35 11.14 -6.11 7.44
C LEU A 35 10.91 -7.31 8.41
N VAL A 36 11.47 -7.28 9.61
CA VAL A 36 11.24 -8.30 10.64
C VAL A 36 10.05 -7.92 11.49
N LYS A 37 9.07 -8.78 11.61
CA LYS A 37 7.99 -8.69 12.60
C LYS A 37 8.50 -9.12 13.97
N VAL A 38 8.63 -8.19 14.90
CA VAL A 38 9.15 -8.46 16.25
C VAL A 38 8.01 -8.84 17.17
N PHE A 39 8.00 -10.06 17.68
CA PHE A 39 7.00 -10.56 18.64
C PHE A 39 7.40 -10.24 20.09
N HIS A 40 6.45 -10.29 21.00
CA HIS A 40 6.66 -10.01 22.43
C HIS A 40 7.78 -10.83 23.10
N ASP A 41 7.99 -12.06 22.66
CA ASP A 41 8.98 -12.99 23.17
C ASP A 41 10.36 -12.88 22.49
N ALA A 42 10.55 -11.90 21.59
CA ALA A 42 11.82 -11.72 20.91
C ALA A 42 12.97 -11.56 21.93
N ALA A 43 14.02 -12.37 21.72
CA ALA A 43 15.22 -12.31 22.53
C ALA A 43 16.14 -11.18 22.05
N PRO A 44 16.88 -10.54 22.94
CA PRO A 44 17.90 -9.58 22.55
C PRO A 44 18.92 -10.21 21.62
N GLU A 45 19.17 -9.55 20.50
CA GLU A 45 20.20 -9.92 19.53
C GLU A 45 21.43 -9.03 19.66
N ALA A 46 22.61 -9.60 19.42
CA ALA A 46 23.85 -8.84 19.50
C ALA A 46 24.11 -8.11 18.18
N GLY A 47 24.35 -6.80 18.27
CA GLY A 47 25.24 -6.08 17.36
C GLY A 47 24.71 -5.66 16.00
N ALA A 48 23.44 -5.74 15.67
CA ALA A 48 22.95 -5.11 14.44
C ALA A 48 23.00 -3.58 14.57
N ALA A 49 23.58 -2.89 13.56
CA ALA A 49 23.52 -1.43 13.49
C ALA A 49 22.16 -1.00 12.94
N ALA A 50 21.55 0.02 13.53
CA ALA A 50 20.39 0.66 12.94
C ALA A 50 20.83 1.42 11.68
N LEU A 51 20.79 0.73 10.53
CA LEU A 51 21.23 1.23 9.22
C LEU A 51 20.08 1.22 8.24
N ALA A 52 19.84 2.34 7.58
CA ALA A 52 18.97 2.44 6.42
C ALA A 52 19.76 2.94 5.20
N GLU A 53 19.38 2.46 4.01
CA GLU A 53 19.99 2.81 2.73
C GLU A 53 18.89 3.16 1.74
N VAL A 54 18.88 4.42 1.26
CA VAL A 54 17.77 4.96 0.45
C VAL A 54 18.26 5.87 -0.68
N ALA A 55 17.41 6.08 -1.68
CA ALA A 55 17.52 7.19 -2.61
C ALA A 55 16.99 8.51 -1.98
N ARG A 56 17.20 9.61 -2.61
CA ARG A 56 16.53 10.88 -2.31
C ARG A 56 15.05 10.80 -2.70
N GLY A 57 14.18 11.41 -1.93
CA GLY A 57 12.73 11.35 -2.12
C GLY A 57 12.07 10.11 -1.51
N GLU A 58 12.83 9.22 -0.86
CA GLU A 58 12.31 8.07 -0.12
C GLU A 58 12.06 8.38 1.36
N HIS A 59 11.39 7.45 2.03
CA HIS A 59 11.38 7.37 3.49
C HIS A 59 12.39 6.30 3.94
N ALA A 60 13.15 6.61 4.99
CA ALA A 60 14.04 5.65 5.62
C ALA A 60 13.40 5.15 6.90
N SER A 61 13.20 3.84 7.01
CA SER A 61 12.64 3.21 8.21
C SER A 61 13.75 2.54 9.02
N PHE A 62 13.67 2.69 10.37
CA PHE A 62 14.49 1.97 11.33
C PHE A 62 13.57 1.29 12.34
N GLN A 63 13.99 0.16 12.86
CA GLN A 63 13.33 -0.54 13.95
C GLN A 63 14.32 -0.81 15.07
N VAL A 64 13.99 -0.35 16.27
CA VAL A 64 14.74 -0.58 17.49
C VAL A 64 13.86 -1.26 18.50
N VAL A 65 14.34 -2.32 19.08
CA VAL A 65 13.61 -3.10 20.08
C VAL A 65 14.14 -2.82 21.46
N VAL A 66 13.25 -2.68 22.44
CA VAL A 66 13.59 -2.53 23.83
C VAL A 66 12.92 -3.60 24.67
N ARG A 67 13.62 -4.09 25.71
CA ARG A 67 13.13 -5.11 26.65
C ARG A 67 13.79 -4.94 28.01
N ALA A 68 13.03 -5.22 29.07
CA ALA A 68 13.56 -5.30 30.43
C ALA A 68 12.96 -6.52 31.15
N ASP A 69 13.75 -7.18 31.98
CA ASP A 69 13.31 -8.38 32.71
C ASP A 69 12.23 -8.04 33.77
N ALA A 70 12.27 -6.83 34.33
CA ALA A 70 11.28 -6.34 35.31
C ALA A 70 10.14 -5.50 34.71
N GLY A 71 10.05 -5.41 33.39
CA GLY A 71 9.12 -4.50 32.70
C GLY A 71 9.57 -3.05 32.70
N ILE A 72 8.92 -2.23 31.87
CA ILE A 72 9.22 -0.79 31.75
C ILE A 72 7.92 -0.02 31.87
N THR A 73 7.87 0.95 32.77
CA THR A 73 6.73 1.87 32.90
C THR A 73 7.08 3.21 32.27
N GLY A 74 6.13 3.76 31.50
CA GLY A 74 6.25 5.07 30.87
C GLY A 74 7.41 5.16 29.87
N LEU A 75 7.64 4.10 29.07
CA LEU A 75 8.64 4.12 28.02
C LEU A 75 8.32 5.21 27.00
N THR A 76 9.24 6.14 26.82
CA THR A 76 9.23 7.18 25.78
C THR A 76 10.37 6.96 24.79
N ALA A 77 10.21 7.46 23.57
CA ALA A 77 11.20 7.36 22.52
C ALA A 77 11.30 8.68 21.74
N LYS A 78 12.52 9.15 21.49
CA LYS A 78 12.77 10.40 20.75
C LYS A 78 13.99 10.28 19.87
N ALA A 79 13.84 10.59 18.59
CA ALA A 79 14.96 10.66 17.65
C ALA A 79 15.53 12.09 17.57
N SER A 80 16.86 12.21 17.58
CA SER A 80 17.51 13.46 17.22
C SER A 80 17.43 13.68 15.69
N PRO A 81 17.51 14.92 15.19
CA PRO A 81 17.69 15.14 13.76
C PRO A 81 18.91 14.38 13.23
N LEU A 82 18.77 13.71 12.07
CA LEU A 82 19.88 13.05 11.42
C LEU A 82 20.71 14.08 10.67
N LYS A 83 21.97 14.24 11.08
CA LYS A 83 22.92 15.22 10.51
C LYS A 83 23.90 14.53 9.57
N ARG A 84 24.16 15.16 8.44
CA ARG A 84 25.16 14.70 7.48
C ARG A 84 26.55 14.71 8.10
N ALA A 85 27.27 13.61 7.96
CA ALA A 85 28.61 13.44 8.56
C ALA A 85 29.64 14.42 8.02
N ARG A 86 29.44 14.93 6.80
CA ARG A 86 30.29 16.00 6.21
C ARG A 86 29.38 17.14 5.75
N GLY A 87 29.53 18.34 6.33
CA GLY A 87 28.83 19.56 5.93
C GLY A 87 27.69 20.00 6.84
N GLY A 88 27.22 19.16 7.78
CA GLY A 88 26.32 19.59 8.87
C GLY A 88 24.84 19.74 8.48
N ASP A 89 24.46 19.48 7.22
CA ASP A 89 23.04 19.50 6.80
C ASP A 89 22.24 18.50 7.65
N ALA A 90 21.05 18.89 8.08
CA ALA A 90 20.16 18.05 8.87
C ALA A 90 18.89 17.74 8.08
N LEU A 91 18.39 16.50 8.20
CA LEU A 91 17.07 16.12 7.73
C LEU A 91 16.00 16.62 8.71
N ALA A 92 14.75 16.70 8.26
CA ALA A 92 13.61 17.00 9.11
C ALA A 92 13.51 16.02 10.29
N ALA A 93 12.74 16.40 11.31
CA ALA A 93 12.52 15.54 12.47
C ALA A 93 11.90 14.21 12.04
N ALA A 94 12.42 13.11 12.57
CA ALA A 94 11.86 11.78 12.35
C ALA A 94 10.52 11.63 13.05
N SER A 95 9.61 10.87 12.42
CA SER A 95 8.45 10.30 13.11
C SER A 95 8.93 9.12 13.98
N VAL A 96 8.51 9.06 15.23
CA VAL A 96 8.81 7.95 16.14
C VAL A 96 7.50 7.40 16.68
N ARG A 97 7.28 6.10 16.49
CA ARG A 97 6.04 5.39 16.87
C ARG A 97 6.36 4.10 17.58
N PHE A 98 5.53 3.70 18.53
CA PHE A 98 5.55 2.36 19.07
C PHE A 98 4.78 1.43 18.14
N VAL A 99 5.33 0.23 17.89
CA VAL A 99 4.59 -0.79 17.15
C VAL A 99 3.62 -1.46 18.12
N GLY A 100 2.33 -1.36 17.82
CA GLY A 100 1.27 -2.05 18.56
C GLY A 100 1.12 -3.49 18.10
N TYR A 101 0.35 -4.25 18.86
CA TYR A 101 0.05 -5.65 18.59
C TYR A 101 -1.45 -5.86 18.44
N VAL A 102 -1.82 -6.74 17.53
CA VAL A 102 -3.20 -7.10 17.26
C VAL A 102 -3.37 -8.62 17.26
N PRO A 103 -4.47 -9.15 17.84
CA PRO A 103 -4.69 -10.59 17.89
C PRO A 103 -5.07 -11.13 16.48
N VAL A 104 -4.47 -12.23 16.12
CA VAL A 104 -4.93 -13.08 15.01
C VAL A 104 -5.45 -14.36 15.65
N ASP A 105 -6.77 -14.52 15.65
CA ASP A 105 -7.47 -15.60 16.39
C ASP A 105 -7.50 -16.92 15.61
N ARG A 106 -7.44 -16.85 14.29
CA ARG A 106 -7.49 -18.02 13.40
C ARG A 106 -6.60 -17.85 12.18
N PRO A 107 -6.03 -18.95 11.65
CA PRO A 107 -5.15 -18.89 10.49
C PRO A 107 -5.92 -18.57 9.20
N THR A 108 -5.21 -18.11 8.16
CA THR A 108 -5.69 -18.19 6.78
C THR A 108 -6.08 -19.64 6.45
N GLN A 109 -7.01 -19.84 5.52
CA GLN A 109 -7.46 -21.20 5.15
C GLN A 109 -6.35 -22.05 4.55
N THR A 110 -5.49 -21.41 3.74
CA THR A 110 -4.30 -22.01 3.17
C THR A 110 -3.07 -21.19 3.64
N PRO A 111 -2.52 -21.50 4.83
CA PRO A 111 -1.36 -20.78 5.34
C PRO A 111 -0.15 -20.97 4.45
N SER A 112 0.69 -19.94 4.35
CA SER A 112 1.99 -20.03 3.70
C SER A 112 2.95 -20.88 4.53
N LYS A 113 3.91 -21.58 3.89
CA LYS A 113 4.94 -22.38 4.59
C LYS A 113 5.85 -21.51 5.45
N ASP A 114 6.03 -20.23 5.07
CA ASP A 114 6.81 -19.24 5.81
C ASP A 114 5.95 -18.42 6.79
N GLN A 115 4.76 -18.90 7.16
CA GLN A 115 3.94 -18.30 8.21
C GLN A 115 4.76 -18.08 9.48
N LEU A 116 4.84 -16.83 9.95
CA LEU A 116 5.76 -16.45 11.03
C LEU A 116 5.39 -17.06 12.38
N ARG A 117 4.10 -17.17 12.65
CA ARG A 117 3.55 -17.70 13.90
C ARG A 117 2.19 -18.33 13.64
N LYS A 118 1.91 -19.43 14.31
CA LYS A 118 0.61 -20.09 14.18
C LYS A 118 -0.42 -19.39 15.08
N PRO A 119 -1.57 -18.96 14.56
CA PRO A 119 -2.67 -18.45 15.39
C PRO A 119 -3.25 -19.50 16.35
N PRO A 120 -3.80 -19.08 17.52
CA PRO A 120 -3.94 -17.70 17.93
C PRO A 120 -2.63 -17.09 18.43
N ALA A 121 -2.36 -15.84 18.03
CA ALA A 121 -1.16 -15.10 18.45
C ALA A 121 -1.35 -13.59 18.23
N ASP A 122 -0.60 -12.78 18.98
CA ASP A 122 -0.54 -11.33 18.77
C ASP A 122 0.54 -11.02 17.74
N TYR A 123 0.19 -10.24 16.72
CA TYR A 123 1.06 -9.82 15.64
C TYR A 123 1.37 -8.33 15.72
N PRO A 124 2.64 -7.92 15.55
CA PRO A 124 2.98 -6.51 15.44
C PRO A 124 2.48 -5.95 14.11
N ASP A 125 1.76 -4.79 14.13
CA ASP A 125 1.32 -4.15 12.91
C ASP A 125 1.02 -2.63 13.05
N PRO A 126 0.09 -2.12 13.90
CA PRO A 126 -0.22 -0.69 13.94
C PRO A 126 0.94 0.14 14.49
N LEU A 127 1.17 1.31 13.89
CA LEU A 127 2.08 2.33 14.40
C LEU A 127 1.28 3.28 15.31
N LEU A 128 1.42 3.10 16.63
CA LEU A 128 0.62 3.80 17.63
C LEU A 128 0.95 5.29 17.71
N GLU A 129 -0.04 6.11 18.02
CA GLU A 129 0.13 7.56 18.24
C GLU A 129 0.45 7.94 19.69
N ASP A 130 0.55 6.93 20.58
CA ASP A 130 0.88 7.13 21.98
C ASP A 130 2.30 7.65 22.15
N SER A 131 2.48 8.69 22.97
CA SER A 131 3.77 9.26 23.28
C SER A 131 4.59 8.46 24.29
N ALA A 132 3.93 7.56 25.03
CA ALA A 132 4.54 6.65 26.00
C ALA A 132 3.71 5.35 26.09
N VAL A 133 4.39 4.24 26.37
CA VAL A 133 3.78 2.93 26.56
C VAL A 133 4.37 2.22 27.78
N ASP A 134 3.61 1.31 28.38
CA ASP A 134 4.11 0.38 29.38
C ASP A 134 4.46 -0.95 28.71
N VAL A 135 5.58 -1.54 29.09
CA VAL A 135 6.07 -2.82 28.56
C VAL A 135 6.10 -3.84 29.68
N ALA A 136 5.38 -4.94 29.52
CA ALA A 136 5.35 -5.98 30.53
C ALA A 136 6.71 -6.65 30.74
N ALA A 137 6.90 -7.22 31.92
CA ALA A 137 8.16 -7.89 32.31
C ALA A 137 8.54 -8.98 31.27
N GLY A 138 9.75 -8.88 30.78
CA GLY A 138 10.28 -9.82 29.80
C GLY A 138 9.69 -9.74 28.39
N GLN A 139 8.84 -8.75 28.08
CA GLN A 139 8.35 -8.52 26.73
C GLN A 139 9.24 -7.56 25.94
N ALA A 140 9.30 -7.78 24.63
CA ALA A 140 9.95 -6.92 23.68
C ALA A 140 8.96 -5.88 23.14
N GLN A 141 9.39 -4.61 23.06
CA GLN A 141 8.65 -3.51 22.46
C GLN A 141 9.42 -2.91 21.29
N PRO A 142 8.97 -3.07 20.05
CA PRO A 142 9.59 -2.40 18.92
C PRO A 142 9.16 -0.94 18.85
N VAL A 143 10.14 -0.10 18.48
CA VAL A 143 10.00 1.33 18.19
C VAL A 143 10.36 1.54 16.74
N TRP A 144 9.44 2.12 15.99
CA TRP A 144 9.57 2.44 14.57
C TRP A 144 9.96 3.90 14.39
N VAL A 145 10.96 4.14 13.55
CA VAL A 145 11.44 5.49 13.24
C VAL A 145 11.40 5.69 11.73
N THR A 146 10.61 6.64 11.25
CA THR A 146 10.52 7.01 9.83
C THR A 146 11.14 8.39 9.60
N VAL A 147 12.04 8.48 8.63
CA VAL A 147 12.72 9.72 8.23
C VAL A 147 12.41 10.02 6.77
N ALA A 148 11.69 11.08 6.49
CA ALA A 148 11.50 11.56 5.12
C ALA A 148 12.82 12.15 4.58
N VAL A 149 13.27 11.67 3.43
CA VAL A 149 14.49 12.15 2.76
C VAL A 149 14.10 13.01 1.57
N PRO A 150 14.26 14.33 1.60
CA PRO A 150 13.89 15.21 0.50
C PRO A 150 14.59 14.85 -0.82
N VAL A 151 13.95 15.17 -1.95
CA VAL A 151 14.53 14.94 -3.29
C VAL A 151 15.81 15.74 -3.54
N ASP A 152 15.97 16.86 -2.85
CA ASP A 152 17.15 17.74 -2.90
C ASP A 152 18.18 17.43 -1.79
N ALA A 153 17.95 16.41 -0.95
CA ALA A 153 18.89 16.00 0.08
C ALA A 153 20.26 15.70 -0.53
N ARG A 154 21.33 16.14 0.11
CA ARG A 154 22.68 15.84 -0.36
C ARG A 154 23.03 14.39 -0.12
N PRO A 155 23.55 13.64 -1.10
CA PRO A 155 24.00 12.28 -0.91
C PRO A 155 25.09 12.15 0.16
N GLY A 156 25.11 11.03 0.87
CA GLY A 156 26.12 10.75 1.89
C GLY A 156 25.59 10.04 3.12
N LEU A 157 26.41 9.98 4.15
CA LEU A 157 26.05 9.40 5.45
C LEU A 157 25.47 10.47 6.37
N TYR A 158 24.32 10.14 6.96
CA TYR A 158 23.65 10.92 8.01
C TYR A 158 23.64 10.11 9.30
N ARG A 159 23.75 10.77 10.43
CA ARG A 159 23.78 10.14 11.76
C ARG A 159 22.86 10.87 12.72
N GLY A 160 22.17 10.10 13.54
CA GLY A 160 21.33 10.57 14.63
C GLY A 160 21.34 9.56 15.77
N THR A 161 20.52 9.80 16.75
CA THR A 161 20.37 8.94 17.93
C THR A 161 18.89 8.80 18.26
N LEU A 162 18.44 7.59 18.51
CA LEU A 162 17.16 7.32 19.17
C LEU A 162 17.44 7.17 20.66
N THR A 163 16.88 8.07 21.47
CA THR A 163 16.93 8.02 22.94
C THR A 163 15.64 7.38 23.45
N LEU A 164 15.78 6.38 24.32
CA LEU A 164 14.71 5.63 24.97
C LEU A 164 14.81 5.89 26.47
N GLU A 165 13.71 6.29 27.12
CA GLU A 165 13.66 6.60 28.54
C GLU A 165 12.42 5.98 29.19
N GLY A 166 12.54 5.51 30.43
CA GLY A 166 11.43 4.94 31.19
C GLY A 166 11.86 4.48 32.58
N GLN A 167 11.02 3.76 33.27
CA GLN A 167 11.34 3.16 34.58
C GLN A 167 11.35 1.63 34.45
N ALA A 168 12.52 1.02 34.51
CA ALA A 168 12.68 -0.44 34.49
C ALA A 168 12.71 -0.98 35.92
N GLY A 169 11.69 -1.75 36.31
CA GLY A 169 11.53 -2.24 37.69
C GLY A 169 11.46 -1.12 38.74
N GLY A 170 10.91 0.04 38.38
CA GLY A 170 10.79 1.21 39.25
C GLY A 170 12.07 2.07 39.36
N VAL A 171 13.11 1.76 38.58
CA VAL A 171 14.36 2.54 38.52
C VAL A 171 14.43 3.24 37.16
N ALA A 172 14.75 4.53 37.17
CA ALA A 172 14.95 5.31 35.94
C ALA A 172 16.02 4.66 35.07
N ALA A 173 15.68 4.44 33.81
CA ALA A 173 16.55 3.81 32.82
C ALA A 173 16.49 4.60 31.52
N ALA A 174 17.64 4.73 30.87
CA ALA A 174 17.78 5.35 29.56
C ALA A 174 18.74 4.55 28.68
N ALA A 175 18.51 4.57 27.37
CA ALA A 175 19.42 3.98 26.40
C ALA A 175 19.44 4.83 25.12
N ASP A 176 20.61 4.95 24.52
CA ASP A 176 20.83 5.62 23.25
C ASP A 176 21.17 4.59 22.17
N MET A 177 20.43 4.62 21.06
CA MET A 177 20.67 3.79 19.88
C MET A 177 21.12 4.67 18.71
N PRO A 178 22.36 4.49 18.20
CA PRO A 178 22.83 5.22 17.03
C PRO A 178 22.05 4.84 15.78
N LEU A 179 21.55 5.85 15.05
CA LEU A 179 20.90 5.70 13.74
C LEU A 179 21.88 6.13 12.64
N THR A 180 22.05 5.31 11.62
CA THR A 180 22.88 5.63 10.45
C THR A 180 22.03 5.51 9.19
N LEU A 181 22.01 6.57 8.38
CA LEU A 181 21.31 6.61 7.11
C LEU A 181 22.31 6.88 5.98
N ARG A 182 22.29 6.06 4.96
CA ARG A 182 23.02 6.29 3.71
C ARG A 182 22.05 6.76 2.64
N VAL A 183 22.25 7.97 2.12
CA VAL A 183 21.50 8.55 1.00
C VAL A 183 22.35 8.44 -0.25
N TYR A 184 21.86 7.73 -1.26
CA TYR A 184 22.50 7.56 -2.56
C TYR A 184 22.23 8.74 -3.49
N ASP A 185 23.09 8.96 -4.49
CA ASP A 185 22.90 10.00 -5.52
C ASP A 185 21.92 9.52 -6.63
N VAL A 186 20.76 9.15 -6.19
CA VAL A 186 19.60 8.76 -6.99
C VAL A 186 18.40 9.48 -6.39
N SER A 187 17.47 10.01 -7.20
CA SER A 187 16.26 10.68 -6.66
C SER A 187 15.01 10.01 -7.19
N VAL A 188 14.01 9.81 -6.34
CA VAL A 188 12.66 9.36 -6.70
C VAL A 188 11.68 10.44 -6.27
N GLU A 189 11.20 11.22 -7.22
CA GLU A 189 10.19 12.26 -6.98
C GLU A 189 8.79 11.68 -7.12
N THR A 190 8.55 10.99 -8.23
CA THR A 190 7.27 10.34 -8.56
C THR A 190 7.49 8.86 -8.87
N THR A 191 6.44 8.08 -8.78
CA THR A 191 6.41 6.66 -9.14
C THR A 191 5.46 6.44 -10.30
N ARG A 192 5.84 5.59 -11.23
CA ARG A 192 5.06 5.28 -12.44
C ARG A 192 4.05 4.16 -12.25
N LEU A 193 4.22 3.33 -11.22
CA LEU A 193 3.26 2.28 -10.89
C LEU A 193 1.93 2.92 -10.48
N TRP A 194 0.85 2.52 -11.12
CA TRP A 194 -0.49 2.91 -10.70
C TRP A 194 -0.89 2.12 -9.46
N VAL A 195 -1.27 2.81 -8.40
CA VAL A 195 -1.65 2.18 -7.13
C VAL A 195 -2.95 2.75 -6.63
N THR A 196 -3.93 1.87 -6.46
CA THR A 196 -5.22 2.18 -5.85
C THR A 196 -5.53 1.23 -4.71
N GLU A 197 -6.03 1.76 -3.62
CA GLU A 197 -6.66 1.01 -2.54
C GLU A 197 -8.03 1.61 -2.25
N TRP A 198 -9.06 0.77 -2.31
CA TRP A 198 -10.42 1.25 -2.10
C TRP A 198 -10.66 1.59 -0.63
N TYR A 199 -11.12 2.78 -0.41
CA TYR A 199 -11.35 3.37 0.90
C TYR A 199 -12.84 3.71 1.10
N GLY A 200 -13.24 3.78 2.36
CA GLY A 200 -14.50 4.36 2.77
C GLY A 200 -14.26 5.46 3.78
N LEU A 201 -15.19 6.41 3.91
CA LEU A 201 -15.17 7.35 5.01
C LEU A 201 -15.66 6.64 6.26
N GLN A 202 -14.75 5.97 6.92
CA GLN A 202 -14.98 5.18 8.12
C GLN A 202 -14.49 5.98 9.33
N TRP A 203 -15.35 6.23 10.30
CA TRP A 203 -15.01 6.99 11.53
C TRP A 203 -15.47 6.33 12.83
N GLN A 204 -16.18 5.19 12.74
CA GLN A 204 -16.82 4.53 13.88
C GLN A 204 -15.88 4.15 15.04
N HIS A 205 -14.58 4.09 14.79
CA HIS A 205 -13.55 3.80 15.81
C HIS A 205 -12.64 5.00 16.09
N MET A 206 -12.95 6.17 15.52
CA MET A 206 -12.20 7.41 15.73
C MET A 206 -12.85 8.27 16.81
N ALA A 207 -12.13 9.25 17.33
CA ALA A 207 -12.68 10.22 18.27
C ALA A 207 -13.58 11.28 17.60
N ILE A 208 -13.72 11.23 16.29
CA ILE A 208 -14.51 12.17 15.47
C ILE A 208 -15.67 11.44 14.79
N SER A 209 -16.78 12.16 14.62
CA SER A 209 -17.97 11.66 13.92
C SER A 209 -18.53 12.81 13.07
N PRO A 210 -17.92 13.12 11.92
CA PRO A 210 -18.31 14.27 11.11
C PRO A 210 -19.68 14.06 10.46
N GLU A 211 -20.48 15.11 10.44
CA GLU A 211 -21.70 15.15 9.63
C GLU A 211 -21.32 15.12 8.13
N PRO A 212 -22.05 14.36 7.30
CA PRO A 212 -21.81 14.34 5.86
C PRO A 212 -21.76 15.74 5.25
N GLU A 213 -20.80 15.97 4.34
CA GLU A 213 -20.59 17.24 3.62
C GLU A 213 -20.18 18.45 4.50
N SER A 214 -19.94 18.23 5.81
CA SER A 214 -19.40 19.28 6.70
C SER A 214 -17.92 19.55 6.42
N ASP A 215 -17.39 20.65 6.94
CA ASP A 215 -15.96 20.94 6.85
C ASP A 215 -15.10 19.87 7.57
N GLU A 216 -15.60 19.30 8.66
CA GLU A 216 -14.95 18.19 9.37
C GLU A 216 -14.92 16.91 8.53
N TYR A 217 -15.99 16.63 7.78
CA TYR A 217 -16.05 15.53 6.83
C TYR A 217 -14.98 15.66 5.74
N TYR A 218 -14.86 16.83 5.13
CA TYR A 218 -13.82 17.08 4.13
C TYR A 218 -12.41 17.16 4.73
N ALA A 219 -12.28 17.61 5.97
CA ALA A 219 -11.00 17.55 6.68
C ALA A 219 -10.56 16.11 6.95
N LEU A 220 -11.49 15.20 7.26
CA LEU A 220 -11.19 13.76 7.38
C LEU A 220 -10.82 13.15 6.03
N LEU A 221 -11.57 13.43 4.98
CA LEU A 221 -11.27 12.97 3.62
C LEU A 221 -9.86 13.42 3.18
N ARG A 222 -9.48 14.67 3.50
CA ARG A 222 -8.14 15.20 3.23
C ARG A 222 -7.05 14.43 3.95
N ARG A 223 -7.28 14.01 5.20
CA ARG A 223 -6.30 13.19 5.94
C ARG A 223 -6.12 11.81 5.34
N TYR A 224 -7.18 11.19 4.81
CA TYR A 224 -7.07 9.94 4.04
C TYR A 224 -6.28 10.15 2.76
N ALA A 225 -6.60 11.18 1.98
CA ALA A 225 -5.88 11.49 0.75
C ALA A 225 -4.40 11.79 1.03
N HIS A 226 -4.09 12.59 2.05
CA HIS A 226 -2.73 12.88 2.46
C HIS A 226 -1.93 11.61 2.83
N ASN A 227 -2.53 10.74 3.64
CA ASN A 227 -1.91 9.49 4.05
C ASN A 227 -1.65 8.55 2.85
N MET A 228 -2.59 8.48 1.90
CA MET A 228 -2.42 7.77 0.63
C MET A 228 -1.26 8.34 -0.20
N ALA A 229 -1.16 9.67 -0.33
CA ALA A 229 -0.09 10.34 -1.06
C ALA A 229 1.29 10.05 -0.45
N GLU A 230 1.42 10.12 0.89
CA GLU A 230 2.66 9.75 1.59
C GLU A 230 3.07 8.29 1.34
N HIS A 231 2.11 7.41 1.07
CA HIS A 231 2.31 6.01 0.72
C HIS A 231 2.30 5.72 -0.78
N ARG A 232 2.51 6.77 -1.61
CA ARG A 232 2.70 6.66 -3.07
C ARG A 232 1.48 6.21 -3.87
N HIS A 233 0.28 6.30 -3.31
CA HIS A 233 -0.94 6.14 -4.11
C HIS A 233 -1.07 7.30 -5.09
N ASN A 234 -1.47 6.99 -6.29
CA ASN A 234 -1.63 7.95 -7.39
C ASN A 234 -2.89 7.71 -8.21
N VAL A 235 -3.78 6.86 -7.71
CA VAL A 235 -5.11 6.60 -8.25
C VAL A 235 -6.12 6.67 -7.11
N ALA A 236 -7.24 7.38 -7.32
CA ALA A 236 -8.30 7.51 -6.32
C ALA A 236 -9.65 7.02 -6.88
N LEU A 237 -10.30 6.12 -6.13
CA LEU A 237 -11.67 5.67 -6.41
C LEU A 237 -12.65 6.77 -6.02
N ILE A 238 -13.25 7.43 -7.02
CA ILE A 238 -14.22 8.51 -6.86
C ILE A 238 -15.39 8.27 -7.82
N SER A 239 -16.55 7.87 -7.29
CA SER A 239 -17.71 7.50 -8.10
C SER A 239 -18.52 8.72 -8.56
N PRO A 240 -18.51 9.10 -9.84
CA PRO A 240 -19.37 10.17 -10.32
C PRO A 240 -20.86 9.81 -10.24
N LEU A 241 -21.23 8.54 -10.44
CA LEU A 241 -22.63 8.08 -10.31
C LEU A 241 -23.16 8.26 -8.88
N GLY A 242 -22.33 8.00 -7.87
CA GLY A 242 -22.70 8.13 -6.46
C GLY A 242 -22.66 9.56 -5.93
N LEU A 243 -21.78 10.40 -6.48
CA LEU A 243 -21.58 11.78 -6.02
C LEU A 243 -22.38 12.83 -6.81
N ALA A 244 -22.88 12.51 -8.01
CA ALA A 244 -23.74 13.43 -8.75
C ALA A 244 -25.07 13.65 -8.05
N SER A 245 -25.63 14.85 -8.21
CA SER A 245 -27.03 15.14 -7.92
C SER A 245 -27.88 15.13 -9.19
N TYR A 246 -29.15 14.80 -9.03
CA TYR A 246 -30.08 14.58 -10.15
C TYR A 246 -31.38 15.37 -9.91
N GLU A 247 -31.79 16.15 -10.89
CA GLU A 247 -33.07 16.84 -10.92
C GLU A 247 -33.82 16.47 -12.20
N ALA A 248 -35.15 16.36 -12.15
CA ALA A 248 -35.95 16.16 -13.34
C ALA A 248 -36.29 17.50 -13.99
N ASN A 249 -36.06 17.61 -15.29
CA ASN A 249 -36.57 18.71 -16.10
C ASN A 249 -38.06 18.50 -16.43
N PRO A 250 -38.80 19.55 -16.82
CA PRO A 250 -40.22 19.46 -17.20
C PRO A 250 -40.49 18.50 -18.38
N ASP A 251 -39.52 18.24 -19.23
CA ASP A 251 -39.59 17.33 -20.37
C ASP A 251 -39.24 15.88 -20.02
N GLY A 252 -38.95 15.58 -18.74
CA GLY A 252 -38.58 14.24 -18.26
C GLY A 252 -37.11 13.91 -18.42
N SER A 253 -36.28 14.81 -18.97
CA SER A 253 -34.84 14.62 -19.00
C SER A 253 -34.24 14.89 -17.60
N LEU A 254 -32.99 14.42 -17.39
CA LEU A 254 -32.25 14.65 -16.13
C LEU A 254 -31.30 15.83 -16.28
N LYS A 255 -31.33 16.72 -15.32
CA LYS A 255 -30.24 17.64 -15.04
C LYS A 255 -29.31 16.95 -14.04
N ILE A 256 -28.06 16.78 -14.43
CA ILE A 256 -27.03 16.07 -13.66
C ILE A 256 -25.97 17.10 -13.26
N ASP A 257 -25.69 17.18 -11.96
CA ASP A 257 -24.69 18.11 -11.41
C ASP A 257 -23.57 17.29 -10.73
N PHE A 258 -22.32 17.58 -11.11
CA PHE A 258 -21.12 16.91 -10.63
C PHE A 258 -20.33 17.69 -9.58
N ALA A 259 -20.88 18.74 -8.98
CA ALA A 259 -20.16 19.62 -8.05
C ALA A 259 -19.51 18.87 -6.86
N ARG A 260 -20.19 17.85 -6.31
CA ARG A 260 -19.61 17.02 -5.24
C ARG A 260 -18.46 16.13 -5.74
N PHE A 261 -18.61 15.57 -6.93
CA PHE A 261 -17.54 14.82 -7.58
C PHE A 261 -16.32 15.72 -7.81
N ASP A 262 -16.51 16.93 -8.29
CA ASP A 262 -15.46 17.93 -8.48
C ASP A 262 -14.70 18.24 -7.20
N ARG A 263 -15.46 18.44 -6.10
CA ARG A 263 -14.87 18.74 -4.79
C ARG A 263 -13.97 17.60 -4.29
N TRP A 264 -14.39 16.36 -4.50
CA TRP A 264 -13.58 15.19 -4.15
C TRP A 264 -12.33 15.10 -5.03
N VAL A 265 -12.48 15.19 -6.34
CA VAL A 265 -11.34 15.15 -7.27
C VAL A 265 -10.33 16.25 -6.95
N ALA A 266 -10.78 17.48 -6.76
CA ALA A 266 -9.91 18.60 -6.41
C ALA A 266 -9.14 18.36 -5.12
N LEU A 267 -9.81 17.84 -4.07
CA LEU A 267 -9.18 17.52 -2.80
C LEU A 267 -8.06 16.47 -2.96
N PHE A 268 -8.32 15.37 -3.67
CA PHE A 268 -7.31 14.34 -3.92
C PHE A 268 -6.18 14.83 -4.82
N GLN A 269 -6.45 15.73 -5.77
CA GLN A 269 -5.42 16.39 -6.58
C GLN A 269 -4.51 17.29 -5.74
N GLU A 270 -5.09 18.09 -4.83
CA GLU A 270 -4.35 18.97 -3.91
C GLU A 270 -3.39 18.18 -3.01
N GLU A 271 -3.78 16.98 -2.58
CA GLU A 271 -2.93 16.10 -1.78
C GLU A 271 -1.97 15.23 -2.63
N GLY A 272 -2.05 15.29 -3.95
CA GLY A 272 -1.11 14.61 -4.86
C GLY A 272 -1.42 13.15 -5.15
N VAL A 273 -2.62 12.65 -4.84
CA VAL A 273 -3.02 11.25 -5.12
C VAL A 273 -3.44 11.06 -6.57
N ILE A 274 -3.97 12.06 -7.26
CA ILE A 274 -4.54 11.87 -8.59
C ILE A 274 -3.51 12.00 -9.71
N GLY A 275 -2.99 10.87 -10.18
CA GLY A 275 -2.51 10.66 -11.53
C GLY A 275 -3.62 10.08 -12.42
N ARG A 276 -4.56 9.28 -11.82
CA ARG A 276 -5.77 8.79 -12.48
C ARG A 276 -6.98 8.88 -11.53
N ILE A 277 -8.16 9.05 -12.13
CA ILE A 277 -9.46 8.99 -11.46
C ILE A 277 -10.08 7.64 -11.78
N GLU A 278 -10.31 6.83 -10.76
CA GLU A 278 -10.98 5.54 -10.85
C GLU A 278 -12.47 5.75 -10.57
N GLY A 279 -13.29 5.71 -11.62
CA GLY A 279 -14.76 5.82 -11.50
C GLY A 279 -15.33 4.57 -10.85
N GLY A 280 -16.21 4.72 -9.87
CA GLY A 280 -16.81 3.59 -9.17
C GLY A 280 -17.69 2.72 -10.07
N HIS A 281 -18.03 1.52 -9.60
CA HIS A 281 -18.91 0.60 -10.29
C HIS A 281 -20.28 1.22 -10.61
N ILE A 282 -20.78 0.96 -11.81
CA ILE A 282 -22.13 1.39 -12.24
C ILE A 282 -23.20 0.35 -11.95
N GLY A 283 -22.79 -0.82 -11.50
CA GLY A 283 -23.69 -1.94 -11.16
C GLY A 283 -23.04 -2.95 -10.24
N GLY A 284 -23.66 -4.10 -10.17
CA GLY A 284 -23.19 -5.23 -9.35
C GLY A 284 -24.04 -6.48 -9.65
N ARG A 285 -23.78 -7.58 -8.94
CA ARG A 285 -24.54 -8.82 -9.08
C ARG A 285 -25.98 -8.64 -8.60
N ALA A 286 -26.94 -9.22 -9.32
CA ALA A 286 -28.36 -9.21 -8.93
C ALA A 286 -28.65 -10.07 -7.69
N GLY A 287 -27.71 -10.95 -7.30
CA GLY A 287 -27.87 -11.88 -6.18
C GLY A 287 -26.55 -12.51 -5.75
N GLY A 288 -26.47 -13.84 -5.76
CA GLY A 288 -25.26 -14.58 -5.39
C GLY A 288 -24.12 -14.43 -6.41
N TRP A 289 -22.99 -15.07 -6.09
CA TRP A 289 -21.74 -14.95 -6.83
C TRP A 289 -21.85 -15.23 -8.35
N GLU A 290 -22.66 -16.21 -8.73
CA GLU A 290 -22.87 -16.62 -10.13
C GLU A 290 -23.99 -15.86 -10.84
N SER A 291 -24.68 -14.94 -10.14
CA SER A 291 -25.80 -14.18 -10.72
C SER A 291 -25.32 -13.19 -11.78
N ASP A 292 -26.20 -12.93 -12.74
CA ASP A 292 -26.00 -11.87 -13.72
C ASP A 292 -25.82 -10.51 -13.07
N PHE A 293 -25.12 -9.63 -13.78
CA PHE A 293 -24.95 -8.25 -13.39
C PHE A 293 -26.17 -7.39 -13.75
N VAL A 294 -26.44 -6.41 -12.90
CA VAL A 294 -27.44 -5.35 -13.10
C VAL A 294 -26.77 -3.99 -12.98
N VAL A 295 -27.29 -2.99 -13.65
CA VAL A 295 -26.83 -1.61 -13.57
C VAL A 295 -27.71 -0.79 -12.65
N GLN A 296 -27.11 0.18 -11.97
CA GLN A 296 -27.83 1.17 -11.17
C GLN A 296 -28.31 2.31 -12.04
N ILE A 297 -29.57 2.68 -11.89
CA ILE A 297 -30.14 3.89 -12.50
C ILE A 297 -30.63 4.85 -11.41
N ARG A 298 -30.86 6.11 -11.79
CA ARG A 298 -31.46 7.14 -10.93
C ARG A 298 -32.75 7.63 -11.57
N ARG A 299 -33.82 7.65 -10.79
CA ARG A 299 -35.09 8.27 -11.17
C ARG A 299 -35.40 9.40 -10.19
N VAL A 300 -35.99 10.46 -10.68
CA VAL A 300 -36.50 11.55 -9.83
C VAL A 300 -38.03 11.40 -9.76
N GLN A 301 -38.54 11.09 -8.57
CA GLN A 301 -39.97 10.93 -8.29
C GLN A 301 -40.35 11.91 -7.17
N ASP A 302 -41.31 12.79 -7.45
CA ASP A 302 -41.76 13.81 -6.48
C ASP A 302 -40.61 14.64 -5.85
N GLY A 303 -39.60 14.97 -6.65
CA GLY A 303 -38.41 15.70 -6.20
C GLY A 303 -37.38 14.87 -5.41
N THR A 304 -37.63 13.56 -5.25
CA THR A 304 -36.72 12.64 -4.56
C THR A 304 -35.98 11.76 -5.55
N VAL A 305 -34.66 11.59 -5.35
CA VAL A 305 -33.85 10.67 -6.17
C VAL A 305 -33.99 9.25 -5.64
N VAL A 306 -34.50 8.35 -6.47
CA VAL A 306 -34.63 6.93 -6.18
C VAL A 306 -33.57 6.16 -6.98
N SER A 307 -32.83 5.27 -6.29
CA SER A 307 -31.87 4.34 -6.91
C SER A 307 -32.56 3.03 -7.18
N GLU A 308 -32.49 2.55 -8.41
CA GLU A 308 -33.02 1.25 -8.85
C GLU A 308 -31.92 0.45 -9.53
N THR A 309 -32.08 -0.87 -9.58
CA THR A 309 -31.21 -1.78 -10.35
C THR A 309 -32.03 -2.47 -11.42
N VAL A 310 -31.51 -2.47 -12.64
CA VAL A 310 -32.17 -3.07 -13.82
C VAL A 310 -31.15 -3.86 -14.64
N ALA A 311 -31.60 -4.78 -15.48
CA ALA A 311 -30.70 -5.48 -16.40
C ALA A 311 -30.09 -4.49 -17.42
N PRO A 312 -28.82 -4.63 -17.83
CA PRO A 312 -28.14 -3.65 -18.69
C PRO A 312 -28.76 -3.51 -20.10
N GLY A 313 -29.50 -4.48 -20.57
CA GLY A 313 -30.20 -4.46 -21.90
C GLY A 313 -31.60 -3.87 -21.87
N THR A 314 -32.10 -3.35 -20.76
CA THR A 314 -33.46 -2.79 -20.65
C THR A 314 -33.57 -1.38 -21.21
N ALA A 315 -34.80 -1.00 -21.60
CA ALA A 315 -35.08 0.37 -22.06
C ALA A 315 -34.78 1.42 -20.97
N GLU A 316 -35.00 1.07 -19.72
CA GLU A 316 -34.71 1.92 -18.55
C GLU A 316 -33.20 2.18 -18.38
N ALA A 317 -32.37 1.13 -18.50
CA ALA A 317 -30.93 1.28 -18.50
C ALA A 317 -30.46 2.17 -19.66
N ASP A 318 -30.95 1.88 -20.86
CA ASP A 318 -30.61 2.64 -22.07
C ASP A 318 -30.99 4.13 -21.92
N ALA A 319 -32.19 4.43 -21.44
CA ALA A 319 -32.68 5.81 -21.27
C ALA A 319 -31.89 6.60 -20.21
N PHE A 320 -31.44 5.95 -19.13
CA PHE A 320 -30.64 6.59 -18.11
C PHE A 320 -29.21 6.85 -18.59
N TYR A 321 -28.53 5.82 -19.12
CA TYR A 321 -27.13 5.93 -19.52
C TYR A 321 -26.94 6.76 -20.79
N ALA A 322 -27.97 6.89 -21.64
CA ALA A 322 -28.00 7.84 -22.76
C ALA A 322 -27.89 9.30 -22.29
N GLN A 323 -28.23 9.59 -21.04
CA GLN A 323 -28.10 10.92 -20.45
C GLN A 323 -26.85 11.03 -19.57
N PHE A 324 -26.62 10.02 -18.70
CA PHE A 324 -25.54 10.07 -17.72
C PHE A 324 -24.15 10.09 -18.38
N PHE A 325 -23.84 9.14 -19.26
CA PHE A 325 -22.51 9.03 -19.85
C PHE A 325 -22.13 10.22 -20.74
N PRO A 326 -22.98 10.72 -21.64
CA PRO A 326 -22.63 11.93 -22.40
C PRO A 326 -22.44 13.15 -21.50
N ALA A 327 -23.23 13.31 -20.43
CA ALA A 327 -23.04 14.38 -19.47
C ALA A 327 -21.72 14.25 -18.72
N LEU A 328 -21.35 13.04 -18.26
CA LEU A 328 -20.08 12.76 -17.62
C LEU A 328 -18.89 13.05 -18.55
N VAL A 329 -18.93 12.54 -19.80
CA VAL A 329 -17.86 12.76 -20.78
C VAL A 329 -17.68 14.25 -21.07
N ALA A 330 -18.78 15.00 -21.26
CA ALA A 330 -18.72 16.45 -21.47
C ALA A 330 -18.09 17.16 -20.27
N HIS A 331 -18.48 16.77 -19.06
CA HIS A 331 -17.95 17.31 -17.82
C HIS A 331 -16.45 17.01 -17.64
N LEU A 332 -16.03 15.75 -17.87
CA LEU A 332 -14.62 15.37 -17.81
C LEU A 332 -13.76 16.13 -18.84
N LYS A 333 -14.28 16.37 -20.05
CA LYS A 333 -13.63 17.22 -21.06
C LYS A 333 -13.49 18.65 -20.59
N GLU A 334 -14.55 19.23 -20.03
CA GLU A 334 -14.55 20.60 -19.49
C GLU A 334 -13.51 20.79 -18.40
N LYS A 335 -13.36 19.80 -17.50
CA LYS A 335 -12.38 19.81 -16.41
C LYS A 335 -10.96 19.40 -16.83
N GLY A 336 -10.77 18.91 -18.05
CA GLY A 336 -9.49 18.36 -18.49
C GLY A 336 -9.10 17.03 -17.83
N TRP A 337 -10.10 16.24 -17.39
CA TRP A 337 -9.90 14.98 -16.67
C TRP A 337 -10.15 13.74 -17.53
N LEU A 338 -10.60 13.88 -18.77
CA LEU A 338 -10.97 12.74 -19.62
C LEU A 338 -9.81 11.75 -19.79
N ASP A 339 -8.60 12.26 -20.03
CA ASP A 339 -7.42 11.43 -20.32
C ASP A 339 -6.86 10.69 -19.08
N ILE A 340 -7.32 11.07 -17.89
CA ILE A 340 -6.91 10.46 -16.62
C ILE A 340 -8.02 9.66 -15.95
N TYR A 341 -9.21 9.56 -16.59
CA TYR A 341 -10.36 8.87 -16.04
C TYR A 341 -10.45 7.43 -16.56
N MET A 342 -10.85 6.50 -15.68
CA MET A 342 -11.12 5.09 -15.97
C MET A 342 -12.45 4.70 -15.32
N GLN A 343 -13.24 3.83 -15.97
CA GLN A 343 -14.57 3.44 -15.50
C GLN A 343 -14.61 1.97 -15.10
N HIS A 344 -15.04 1.69 -13.87
CA HIS A 344 -15.48 0.39 -13.44
C HIS A 344 -16.94 0.12 -13.83
N LEU A 345 -17.28 -1.13 -14.17
CA LEU A 345 -18.63 -1.53 -14.48
C LEU A 345 -19.25 -2.35 -13.35
N ALA A 346 -18.68 -3.52 -13.05
CA ALA A 346 -19.12 -4.40 -11.96
C ALA A 346 -17.98 -5.33 -11.56
N ASP A 347 -17.81 -5.53 -10.27
CA ASP A 347 -16.70 -6.21 -9.63
C ASP A 347 -16.61 -7.70 -9.99
N GLU A 348 -15.40 -8.16 -10.32
CA GLU A 348 -14.97 -9.55 -10.46
C GLU A 348 -15.87 -10.44 -11.38
N PRO A 349 -16.08 -10.09 -12.65
CA PRO A 349 -16.82 -10.97 -13.57
C PRO A 349 -16.14 -12.33 -13.71
N ILE A 350 -16.97 -13.38 -13.75
CA ILE A 350 -16.60 -14.80 -13.88
C ILE A 350 -17.24 -15.39 -15.13
N ALA A 351 -16.86 -16.60 -15.54
CA ALA A 351 -17.38 -17.22 -16.76
C ALA A 351 -18.91 -17.35 -16.79
N SER A 352 -19.58 -17.58 -15.64
CA SER A 352 -21.04 -17.74 -15.59
C SER A 352 -21.84 -16.46 -15.81
N ASN A 353 -21.25 -15.27 -15.59
CA ASN A 353 -21.93 -13.96 -15.74
C ASN A 353 -21.25 -13.04 -16.76
N VAL A 354 -20.36 -13.57 -17.58
CA VAL A 354 -19.60 -12.80 -18.59
C VAL A 354 -20.53 -12.12 -19.61
N ASP A 355 -21.64 -12.73 -19.99
CA ASP A 355 -22.56 -12.16 -20.98
C ASP A 355 -23.25 -10.90 -20.45
N SER A 356 -23.68 -10.91 -19.20
CA SER A 356 -24.27 -9.72 -18.56
C SER A 356 -23.24 -8.60 -18.37
N TYR A 357 -21.97 -8.93 -18.05
CA TYR A 357 -20.87 -7.95 -18.03
C TYR A 357 -20.63 -7.35 -19.43
N ARG A 358 -20.58 -8.18 -20.46
CA ARG A 358 -20.44 -7.72 -21.85
C ARG A 358 -21.57 -6.79 -22.27
N ALA A 359 -22.80 -7.04 -21.79
CA ALA A 359 -23.94 -6.15 -22.03
C ALA A 359 -23.74 -4.78 -21.35
N MET A 360 -23.17 -4.75 -20.11
CA MET A 360 -22.79 -3.49 -19.45
C MET A 360 -21.70 -2.75 -20.23
N ALA A 361 -20.68 -3.45 -20.69
CA ALA A 361 -19.61 -2.87 -21.49
C ALA A 361 -20.13 -2.29 -22.81
N ALA A 362 -21.04 -3.01 -23.48
CA ALA A 362 -21.69 -2.52 -24.69
C ALA A 362 -22.53 -1.25 -24.43
N LEU A 363 -23.23 -1.18 -23.30
CA LEU A 363 -23.98 0.01 -22.87
C LEU A 363 -23.05 1.21 -22.64
N ALA A 364 -21.94 1.00 -21.93
CA ALA A 364 -20.94 2.05 -21.70
C ALA A 364 -20.29 2.52 -23.01
N ARG A 365 -19.85 1.58 -23.86
CA ARG A 365 -19.26 1.88 -25.18
C ARG A 365 -20.21 2.62 -26.12
N LYS A 366 -21.53 2.35 -26.02
CA LYS A 366 -22.55 3.03 -26.83
C LYS A 366 -22.61 4.53 -26.55
N TYR A 367 -22.47 4.94 -25.30
CA TYR A 367 -22.70 6.31 -24.88
C TYR A 367 -21.44 7.07 -24.44
N ALA A 368 -20.35 6.34 -24.12
CA ALA A 368 -19.08 6.90 -23.71
C ALA A 368 -17.90 6.05 -24.26
N PRO A 369 -17.76 5.94 -25.59
CA PRO A 369 -16.70 5.14 -26.20
C PRO A 369 -15.28 5.63 -25.88
N GLU A 370 -15.15 6.88 -25.41
CA GLU A 370 -13.87 7.48 -25.01
C GLU A 370 -13.36 6.99 -23.65
N LEU A 371 -14.25 6.49 -22.77
CA LEU A 371 -13.85 6.09 -21.43
C LEU A 371 -13.21 4.69 -21.45
N PRO A 372 -11.95 4.55 -21.00
CA PRO A 372 -11.35 3.24 -20.81
C PRO A 372 -12.10 2.48 -19.70
N ILE A 373 -12.37 1.21 -19.95
CA ILE A 373 -13.01 0.30 -18.99
C ILE A 373 -11.92 -0.48 -18.26
N MET A 374 -11.93 -0.39 -16.95
CA MET A 374 -11.04 -1.10 -16.03
C MET A 374 -11.87 -2.05 -15.17
N GLU A 375 -11.37 -3.28 -14.91
CA GLU A 375 -12.06 -4.16 -13.96
C GLU A 375 -11.14 -5.20 -13.31
N ALA A 376 -11.37 -5.45 -12.02
CA ALA A 376 -10.93 -6.66 -11.34
C ALA A 376 -11.63 -7.87 -11.98
N CYS A 377 -10.90 -8.91 -12.38
CA CYS A 377 -11.51 -9.98 -13.18
C CYS A 377 -10.95 -11.37 -12.84
N HIS A 378 -11.83 -12.39 -12.98
CA HIS A 378 -11.50 -13.80 -12.79
C HIS A 378 -11.56 -14.62 -14.08
N THR A 379 -11.81 -14.00 -15.21
CA THR A 379 -11.91 -14.68 -16.49
C THR A 379 -11.23 -13.91 -17.61
N ARG A 380 -10.65 -14.65 -18.55
CA ARG A 380 -10.06 -14.10 -19.79
C ARG A 380 -11.10 -13.86 -20.91
N GLU A 381 -12.34 -14.26 -20.70
CA GLU A 381 -13.41 -14.17 -21.71
C GLU A 381 -13.93 -12.74 -21.92
N LEU A 382 -13.24 -11.73 -21.41
CA LEU A 382 -13.63 -10.32 -21.45
C LEU A 382 -12.90 -9.50 -22.52
N ALA A 383 -12.12 -10.16 -23.39
CA ALA A 383 -11.45 -9.49 -24.51
C ALA A 383 -12.44 -8.68 -25.36
N GLY A 384 -12.12 -7.39 -25.58
CA GLY A 384 -12.98 -6.40 -26.25
C GLY A 384 -14.04 -5.74 -25.35
N ALA A 385 -14.22 -6.20 -24.10
CA ALA A 385 -15.12 -5.59 -23.14
C ALA A 385 -14.40 -4.63 -22.15
N MET A 386 -13.07 -4.73 -22.02
CA MET A 386 -12.27 -3.87 -21.15
C MET A 386 -10.96 -3.45 -21.83
N ASP A 387 -10.29 -2.44 -21.28
CA ASP A 387 -9.03 -1.88 -21.76
C ASP A 387 -7.91 -2.07 -20.72
N ILE A 388 -8.26 -2.11 -19.45
CA ILE A 388 -7.34 -2.25 -18.31
C ILE A 388 -7.76 -3.49 -17.52
N TRP A 389 -6.96 -4.55 -17.64
CA TRP A 389 -7.20 -5.82 -16.98
C TRP A 389 -6.60 -5.82 -15.59
N VAL A 390 -7.37 -6.23 -14.59
CA VAL A 390 -6.88 -6.37 -13.22
C VAL A 390 -7.17 -7.80 -12.72
N PRO A 391 -6.46 -8.85 -13.21
CA PRO A 391 -6.63 -10.20 -12.69
C PRO A 391 -6.16 -10.31 -11.24
N GLN A 392 -6.77 -11.20 -10.47
CA GLN A 392 -6.22 -11.66 -9.20
C GLN A 392 -4.85 -12.31 -9.46
N LEU A 393 -3.88 -12.15 -8.56
CA LEU A 393 -2.49 -12.55 -8.78
C LEU A 393 -2.32 -14.03 -9.20
N ASN A 394 -3.15 -14.96 -8.68
CA ASN A 394 -3.11 -16.35 -9.13
C ASN A 394 -3.68 -16.53 -10.55
N PHE A 395 -4.72 -15.81 -10.94
CA PHE A 395 -5.25 -15.85 -12.31
C PHE A 395 -4.28 -15.16 -13.29
N PHE A 396 -3.57 -14.13 -12.83
CA PHE A 396 -2.47 -13.56 -13.62
C PHE A 396 -1.37 -14.60 -13.88
N HIS A 397 -1.05 -15.42 -12.88
CA HIS A 397 -0.10 -16.54 -13.01
C HIS A 397 -0.64 -17.61 -13.96
N GLU A 398 -1.84 -18.12 -13.71
CA GLU A 398 -2.45 -19.22 -14.45
C GLU A 398 -2.62 -18.91 -15.94
N ASP A 399 -3.03 -17.68 -16.28
CA ASP A 399 -3.27 -17.20 -17.63
C ASP A 399 -2.20 -16.20 -18.13
N TYR A 400 -0.96 -16.28 -17.63
CA TYR A 400 0.10 -15.31 -17.92
C TYR A 400 0.33 -15.08 -19.41
N VAL A 401 0.26 -16.13 -20.25
CA VAL A 401 0.43 -16.03 -21.71
C VAL A 401 -0.65 -15.13 -22.30
N HIS A 402 -1.91 -15.29 -21.88
CA HIS A 402 -3.01 -14.44 -22.33
C HIS A 402 -2.78 -12.97 -21.97
N TYR A 403 -2.40 -12.67 -20.73
CA TYR A 403 -2.17 -11.28 -20.30
C TYR A 403 -0.95 -10.66 -21.00
N ARG A 404 0.08 -11.45 -21.31
CA ARG A 404 1.20 -10.99 -22.16
C ARG A 404 0.75 -10.65 -23.58
N GLU A 405 -0.18 -11.39 -24.16
CA GLU A 405 -0.78 -11.09 -25.46
C GLU A 405 -1.59 -9.78 -25.40
N ARG A 406 -2.33 -9.54 -24.30
CA ARG A 406 -3.05 -8.28 -24.11
C ARG A 406 -2.09 -7.08 -24.00
N GLN A 407 -1.03 -7.21 -23.22
CA GLN A 407 0.01 -6.19 -23.15
C GLN A 407 0.65 -5.92 -24.53
N ALA A 408 0.94 -6.96 -25.31
CA ALA A 408 1.48 -6.82 -26.65
C ALA A 408 0.50 -6.16 -27.64
N ALA A 409 -0.80 -6.29 -27.39
CA ALA A 409 -1.88 -5.62 -28.14
C ALA A 409 -2.08 -4.14 -27.72
N GLY A 410 -1.37 -3.67 -26.69
CA GLY A 410 -1.45 -2.30 -26.18
C GLY A 410 -2.47 -2.08 -25.08
N GLU A 411 -3.09 -3.15 -24.54
CA GLU A 411 -3.96 -3.09 -23.37
C GLU A 411 -3.12 -3.04 -22.10
N GLU A 412 -3.63 -2.37 -21.05
CA GLU A 412 -2.95 -2.36 -19.75
C GLU A 412 -3.28 -3.61 -18.94
N VAL A 413 -2.30 -4.12 -18.21
CA VAL A 413 -2.48 -5.21 -17.24
C VAL A 413 -1.93 -4.77 -15.90
N TRP A 414 -2.79 -4.76 -14.90
CA TRP A 414 -2.47 -4.63 -13.48
C TRP A 414 -2.60 -6.00 -12.82
N PHE A 415 -2.54 -6.07 -11.50
CA PHE A 415 -3.07 -7.19 -10.74
C PHE A 415 -3.58 -6.73 -9.39
N TYR A 416 -4.39 -7.57 -8.75
CA TYR A 416 -4.84 -7.32 -7.38
C TYR A 416 -4.61 -8.53 -6.48
N THR A 417 -4.62 -8.26 -5.18
CA THR A 417 -4.74 -9.27 -4.12
C THR A 417 -5.89 -8.89 -3.20
N CYS A 418 -6.48 -9.88 -2.55
CA CYS A 418 -7.55 -9.72 -1.57
C CYS A 418 -7.52 -10.93 -0.61
N VAL A 419 -8.68 -11.48 -0.21
CA VAL A 419 -8.78 -12.77 0.49
C VAL A 419 -8.01 -13.89 -0.23
N PHE A 420 -7.82 -13.76 -1.51
CA PHE A 420 -6.98 -14.59 -2.37
C PHE A 420 -5.97 -13.74 -3.18
N PRO A 421 -4.88 -14.35 -3.69
CA PRO A 421 -4.45 -15.72 -3.43
C PRO A 421 -3.91 -15.89 -2.01
N GLN A 422 -4.04 -17.11 -1.49
CA GLN A 422 -3.45 -17.55 -0.22
C GLN A 422 -2.24 -18.49 -0.50
N GLY A 423 -1.74 -19.17 0.53
CA GLY A 423 -0.61 -20.06 0.41
C GLY A 423 0.70 -19.34 0.15
N GLU A 424 1.44 -19.78 -0.86
CA GLU A 424 2.79 -19.29 -1.13
C GLU A 424 2.82 -17.90 -1.81
N TYR A 425 1.73 -17.45 -2.40
CA TYR A 425 1.64 -16.13 -3.03
C TYR A 425 1.89 -14.99 -2.04
N ALA A 426 2.52 -13.92 -2.53
CA ALA A 426 2.63 -12.68 -1.77
C ALA A 426 1.26 -12.01 -1.62
N ASN A 427 0.98 -11.52 -0.41
CA ASN A 427 -0.22 -10.77 -0.06
C ASN A 427 0.11 -9.87 1.14
N ARG A 428 -0.91 -9.21 1.73
CA ARG A 428 -0.77 -8.30 2.87
C ARG A 428 -1.18 -8.91 4.21
N PHE A 429 -1.31 -10.24 4.31
CA PHE A 429 -1.78 -10.89 5.53
C PHE A 429 -0.82 -10.71 6.71
N LEU A 430 -1.38 -10.52 7.90
CA LEU A 430 -0.58 -10.39 9.14
C LEU A 430 0.31 -11.60 9.40
N GLU A 431 -0.12 -12.78 8.98
CA GLU A 431 0.59 -14.04 9.20
C GLU A 431 1.84 -14.21 8.32
N GLN A 432 1.91 -13.49 7.19
CA GLN A 432 3.04 -13.59 6.25
C GLN A 432 4.24 -12.75 6.71
N PRO A 433 5.46 -13.12 6.31
CA PRO A 433 6.63 -12.27 6.42
C PRO A 433 6.39 -10.91 5.75
N LEU A 434 6.81 -9.83 6.42
CA LEU A 434 6.57 -8.47 5.94
C LEU A 434 7.22 -8.20 4.57
N ILE A 435 8.30 -8.88 4.26
CA ILE A 435 8.97 -8.80 2.96
C ILE A 435 8.03 -9.19 1.80
N LYS A 436 7.06 -10.10 1.98
CA LYS A 436 6.10 -10.44 0.92
C LYS A 436 5.24 -9.25 0.51
N THR A 437 4.80 -8.43 1.47
CA THR A 437 4.09 -7.17 1.17
C THR A 437 4.96 -6.24 0.32
N ARG A 438 6.25 -6.12 0.61
CA ARG A 438 7.19 -5.30 -0.17
C ARG A 438 7.44 -5.88 -1.56
N LEU A 439 7.51 -7.20 -1.69
CA LEU A 439 7.77 -7.90 -2.96
C LEU A 439 6.59 -7.83 -3.95
N LEU A 440 5.37 -7.47 -3.53
CA LEU A 440 4.23 -7.26 -4.44
C LEU A 440 4.61 -6.37 -5.63
N HIS A 441 5.39 -5.31 -5.39
CA HIS A 441 5.76 -4.38 -6.46
C HIS A 441 7.03 -4.77 -7.23
N TRP A 442 7.80 -5.73 -6.72
CA TRP A 442 8.81 -6.44 -7.50
C TRP A 442 8.15 -7.42 -8.50
N ILE A 443 6.99 -7.99 -8.11
CA ILE A 443 6.16 -8.81 -9.01
C ILE A 443 5.61 -7.94 -10.15
N ASN A 444 5.11 -6.71 -9.86
CA ASN A 444 4.71 -5.76 -10.89
C ASN A 444 5.82 -5.58 -11.95
N PHE A 445 7.04 -5.29 -11.51
CA PHE A 445 8.18 -5.12 -12.42
C PHE A 445 8.49 -6.40 -13.20
N ARG A 446 8.60 -7.52 -12.51
CA ARG A 446 9.03 -8.81 -13.08
C ARG A 446 8.11 -9.30 -14.20
N TYR A 447 6.81 -9.03 -14.09
CA TYR A 447 5.78 -9.50 -15.03
C TYR A 447 5.15 -8.37 -15.86
N GLY A 448 5.67 -7.15 -15.76
CA GLY A 448 5.24 -6.01 -16.55
C GLY A 448 3.83 -5.53 -16.23
N ALA A 449 3.32 -5.79 -15.03
CA ALA A 449 2.04 -5.26 -14.58
C ALA A 449 2.20 -3.79 -14.17
N THR A 450 1.48 -2.88 -14.84
CA THR A 450 1.64 -1.44 -14.70
C THR A 450 0.88 -0.83 -13.53
N GLY A 451 0.09 -1.65 -12.80
CA GLY A 451 -0.64 -1.19 -11.63
C GLY A 451 -0.93 -2.29 -10.62
N TYR A 452 -1.37 -1.85 -9.44
CA TYR A 452 -1.80 -2.68 -8.32
C TYR A 452 -3.09 -2.14 -7.72
N LEU A 453 -4.04 -3.03 -7.47
CA LEU A 453 -5.29 -2.71 -6.82
C LEU A 453 -5.46 -3.55 -5.56
N HIS A 454 -6.02 -2.95 -4.52
CA HIS A 454 -6.55 -3.67 -3.36
C HIS A 454 -7.83 -3.01 -2.84
N TRP A 455 -8.82 -3.80 -2.45
CA TRP A 455 -10.10 -3.29 -1.98
C TRP A 455 -10.06 -2.75 -0.54
N GLY A 456 -9.09 -3.16 0.26
CA GLY A 456 -9.05 -2.99 1.70
C GLY A 456 -8.04 -1.97 2.19
N TYR A 457 -8.30 -0.66 2.01
CA TYR A 457 -7.54 0.37 2.72
C TYR A 457 -7.94 0.46 4.19
N ASN A 458 -9.25 0.67 4.47
CA ASN A 458 -9.79 0.88 5.81
C ASN A 458 -11.20 0.29 5.99
N GLN A 459 -11.47 -0.89 5.44
CA GLN A 459 -12.79 -1.53 5.49
C GLN A 459 -13.07 -2.14 6.88
N TRP A 460 -13.01 -1.29 7.92
CA TRP A 460 -13.26 -1.69 9.31
C TRP A 460 -14.72 -2.13 9.49
N THR A 461 -14.95 -3.01 10.48
CA THR A 461 -16.28 -3.46 10.88
C THR A 461 -16.77 -2.70 12.12
N SER A 462 -17.92 -3.09 12.65
CA SER A 462 -18.39 -2.60 13.97
C SER A 462 -17.44 -2.95 15.12
N ASP A 463 -16.69 -4.06 14.97
CA ASP A 463 -15.67 -4.46 15.94
C ASP A 463 -14.38 -3.69 15.73
N SER A 464 -13.67 -3.39 16.82
CA SER A 464 -12.43 -2.65 16.75
C SER A 464 -11.35 -3.43 16.00
N PRO A 465 -10.69 -2.84 14.98
CA PRO A 465 -9.61 -3.49 14.24
C PRO A 465 -8.36 -3.77 15.08
N PHE A 466 -8.28 -3.21 16.29
CA PHE A 466 -7.22 -3.53 17.26
C PHE A 466 -7.48 -4.83 18.03
N THR A 467 -8.72 -5.32 18.06
CA THR A 467 -9.10 -6.51 18.82
C THR A 467 -9.71 -7.62 17.96
N HIS A 468 -10.13 -7.32 16.73
CA HIS A 468 -10.72 -8.26 15.77
C HIS A 468 -10.13 -8.03 14.39
N THR A 469 -9.17 -8.85 13.99
CA THR A 469 -8.42 -8.68 12.74
C THR A 469 -8.93 -9.54 11.60
N THR A 470 -9.71 -10.58 11.87
CA THR A 470 -10.41 -11.38 10.87
C THR A 470 -11.82 -10.84 10.66
N ARG A 471 -12.29 -10.80 9.43
CA ARG A 471 -13.63 -10.29 9.09
C ARG A 471 -14.53 -11.42 8.61
N PRO A 472 -15.77 -11.55 9.15
CA PRO A 472 -16.77 -12.43 8.55
C PRO A 472 -17.05 -12.03 7.09
N HIS A 473 -17.16 -13.00 6.19
CA HIS A 473 -17.44 -12.79 4.78
C HIS A 473 -18.68 -13.62 4.38
N GLY A 474 -19.86 -13.27 4.92
CA GLY A 474 -21.14 -13.83 4.49
C GLY A 474 -21.28 -15.37 4.38
N GLY A 475 -20.24 -16.12 4.73
CA GLY A 475 -20.03 -17.56 4.61
C GLY A 475 -18.53 -17.89 4.70
N PRO A 476 -18.12 -19.17 4.73
CA PRO A 476 -16.71 -19.50 4.55
C PRO A 476 -16.27 -19.19 3.11
N PRO A 477 -15.05 -18.63 2.89
CA PRO A 477 -14.05 -18.31 3.89
C PRO A 477 -14.25 -16.95 4.56
N TYR A 478 -13.86 -16.81 5.82
CA TYR A 478 -13.68 -15.49 6.43
C TYR A 478 -12.47 -14.78 5.79
N LEU A 479 -12.48 -13.44 5.81
CA LEU A 479 -11.34 -12.65 5.33
C LEU A 479 -10.18 -12.79 6.32
N PRO A 480 -8.98 -13.17 5.85
CA PRO A 480 -7.79 -13.29 6.69
C PRO A 480 -7.43 -11.98 7.39
N ALA A 481 -6.73 -12.09 8.50
CA ALA A 481 -6.21 -10.93 9.21
C ALA A 481 -5.27 -10.12 8.32
N GLY A 482 -5.58 -8.83 8.14
CA GLY A 482 -4.81 -7.91 7.31
C GLY A 482 -5.32 -7.74 5.88
N ASP A 483 -6.36 -8.49 5.46
CA ASP A 483 -6.97 -8.31 4.14
C ASP A 483 -7.80 -7.02 4.07
N ALA A 484 -8.77 -6.85 4.97
CA ALA A 484 -9.76 -5.79 4.87
C ALA A 484 -9.24 -4.37 5.17
N TRP A 485 -8.05 -4.24 5.76
CA TRP A 485 -7.43 -2.95 6.01
C TRP A 485 -5.91 -3.02 6.15
N ILE A 486 -5.27 -1.91 5.81
CA ILE A 486 -3.83 -1.71 5.97
C ILE A 486 -3.51 -0.56 6.93
N VAL A 487 -4.49 0.29 7.24
CA VAL A 487 -4.42 1.37 8.22
C VAL A 487 -5.39 1.13 9.36
N TYR A 488 -5.11 1.71 10.52
CA TYR A 488 -5.92 1.60 11.72
C TYR A 488 -6.60 2.94 12.08
N PRO A 489 -7.69 2.95 12.86
CA PRO A 489 -8.32 4.19 13.27
C PRO A 489 -7.47 4.91 14.34
N GLY A 490 -6.96 6.08 14.01
CA GLY A 490 -6.37 7.01 14.97
C GLY A 490 -7.39 7.96 15.56
N LYS A 491 -6.97 8.87 16.44
CA LYS A 491 -7.86 9.85 17.08
C LYS A 491 -8.57 10.74 16.08
N ASN A 492 -7.85 11.15 15.05
CA ASN A 492 -8.35 12.13 14.08
C ASN A 492 -8.18 11.73 12.61
N GLY A 493 -7.67 10.56 12.30
CA GLY A 493 -7.37 10.11 10.95
C GLY A 493 -6.78 8.70 10.96
N PRO A 494 -6.29 8.19 9.82
CA PRO A 494 -5.69 6.87 9.76
C PRO A 494 -4.36 6.82 10.50
N LEU A 495 -4.07 5.67 11.14
CA LEU A 495 -2.75 5.29 11.62
C LEU A 495 -2.13 4.29 10.66
N ASP A 496 -0.88 4.48 10.35
CA ASP A 496 -0.11 3.57 9.53
C ASP A 496 0.09 2.21 10.20
N SER A 497 0.44 1.23 9.39
CA SER A 497 0.94 -0.06 9.83
C SER A 497 2.34 -0.32 9.27
N ILE A 498 3.08 -1.24 9.88
CA ILE A 498 4.38 -1.67 9.32
C ILE A 498 4.21 -2.30 7.93
N ARG A 499 3.04 -2.87 7.62
CA ARG A 499 2.69 -3.36 6.28
C ARG A 499 2.57 -2.23 5.27
N PHE A 500 1.94 -1.12 5.64
CA PHE A 500 1.77 0.03 4.77
C PHE A 500 3.12 0.72 4.47
N GLU A 501 3.98 0.84 5.48
CA GLU A 501 5.38 1.27 5.32
C GLU A 501 6.15 0.37 4.34
N ALA A 502 6.01 -0.96 4.47
CA ALA A 502 6.68 -1.91 3.57
C ALA A 502 6.13 -1.84 2.14
N MET A 503 4.82 -1.63 1.97
CA MET A 503 4.19 -1.45 0.67
C MET A 503 4.68 -0.18 -0.02
N ARG A 504 4.69 0.97 0.67
CA ARG A 504 5.27 2.24 0.16
C ARG A 504 6.69 2.03 -0.38
N ASP A 505 7.52 1.39 0.42
CA ASP A 505 8.91 1.12 0.05
C ASP A 505 9.02 0.18 -1.17
N GLY A 506 8.09 -0.77 -1.33
CA GLY A 506 8.00 -1.65 -2.50
C GLY A 506 7.63 -0.89 -3.78
N ILE A 507 6.72 0.08 -3.69
CA ILE A 507 6.35 0.97 -4.81
C ILE A 507 7.57 1.76 -5.29
N VAL A 508 8.40 2.24 -4.37
CA VAL A 508 9.64 2.94 -4.70
C VAL A 508 10.67 1.99 -5.32
N ASP A 509 10.79 0.76 -4.80
CA ASP A 509 11.67 -0.26 -5.39
C ASP A 509 11.30 -0.56 -6.86
N HIS A 510 9.99 -0.62 -7.17
CA HIS A 510 9.51 -0.75 -8.56
C HIS A 510 10.02 0.40 -9.45
N GLU A 511 9.89 1.65 -9.00
CA GLU A 511 10.39 2.81 -9.76
C GLU A 511 11.90 2.73 -9.98
N LEU A 512 12.68 2.33 -8.97
CA LEU A 512 14.13 2.17 -9.10
C LEU A 512 14.48 1.06 -10.11
N LEU A 513 13.77 -0.07 -10.11
CA LEU A 513 13.94 -1.14 -11.10
C LEU A 513 13.64 -0.67 -12.52
N CYS A 514 12.55 0.06 -12.70
CA CYS A 514 12.20 0.64 -14.00
C CYS A 514 13.29 1.59 -14.51
N ARG A 515 13.82 2.46 -13.65
CA ARG A 515 14.94 3.36 -14.01
C ARG A 515 16.24 2.61 -14.34
N LEU A 516 16.49 1.49 -13.65
CA LEU A 516 17.61 0.63 -14.03
C LEU A 516 17.35 -0.04 -15.37
N ALA A 517 16.12 -0.48 -15.63
CA ALA A 517 15.75 -1.11 -16.90
C ALA A 517 15.92 -0.15 -18.10
N GLU A 518 15.63 1.13 -17.94
CA GLU A 518 15.89 2.17 -18.96
C GLU A 518 17.38 2.27 -19.31
N LYS A 519 18.27 2.07 -18.33
CA LYS A 519 19.72 2.08 -18.56
C LYS A 519 20.25 0.71 -19.01
N ASN A 520 19.74 -0.37 -18.42
CA ASN A 520 20.17 -1.74 -18.66
C ASN A 520 19.07 -2.73 -18.24
N ALA A 521 18.20 -3.07 -19.17
CA ALA A 521 17.08 -3.98 -18.93
C ALA A 521 17.51 -5.35 -18.39
N ALA A 522 18.59 -5.93 -18.93
CA ALA A 522 19.09 -7.24 -18.48
C ALA A 522 19.59 -7.22 -17.03
N ALA A 523 20.18 -6.11 -16.59
CA ALA A 523 20.60 -5.95 -15.20
C ALA A 523 19.42 -5.83 -14.25
N ALA A 524 18.39 -5.07 -14.62
CA ALA A 524 17.16 -4.93 -13.81
C ALA A 524 16.42 -6.26 -13.68
N GLU A 525 16.24 -6.98 -14.79
CA GLU A 525 15.65 -8.34 -14.81
C GLU A 525 16.46 -9.32 -13.95
N THR A 526 17.79 -9.28 -14.02
CA THR A 526 18.65 -10.12 -13.20
C THR A 526 18.46 -9.84 -11.72
N LEU A 527 18.36 -8.57 -11.31
CA LEU A 527 18.13 -8.20 -9.91
C LEU A 527 16.73 -8.62 -9.45
N ALA A 528 15.70 -8.36 -10.24
CA ALA A 528 14.34 -8.77 -9.90
C ALA A 528 14.24 -10.30 -9.76
N GLY A 529 14.86 -11.05 -10.66
CA GLY A 529 14.89 -12.51 -10.64
C GLY A 529 15.65 -13.14 -9.48
N LYS A 530 16.49 -12.39 -8.72
CA LYS A 530 17.09 -12.86 -7.47
C LYS A 530 16.07 -13.01 -6.33
N LEU A 531 15.01 -12.23 -6.37
CA LEU A 531 14.01 -12.12 -5.30
C LEU A 531 12.65 -12.70 -5.69
N VAL A 532 12.18 -12.44 -6.91
CA VAL A 532 10.95 -12.98 -7.48
C VAL A 532 11.33 -14.07 -8.47
N LEU A 533 11.30 -15.33 -8.00
CA LEU A 533 11.69 -16.51 -8.79
C LEU A 533 10.52 -16.95 -9.68
N ASP A 534 9.31 -16.92 -9.12
CA ASP A 534 8.05 -17.16 -9.82
C ASP A 534 6.93 -16.36 -9.14
N PHE A 535 5.72 -16.39 -9.65
CA PHE A 535 4.53 -15.69 -9.10
C PHE A 535 4.22 -16.08 -7.66
N ASP A 536 4.58 -17.28 -7.24
CA ASP A 536 4.39 -17.85 -5.90
C ASP A 536 5.69 -18.31 -5.24
N GLN A 537 6.86 -17.97 -5.82
CA GLN A 537 8.16 -18.38 -5.31
C GLN A 537 9.07 -17.17 -5.14
N TYR A 538 9.47 -16.91 -3.90
CA TYR A 538 10.25 -15.73 -3.53
C TYR A 538 11.46 -16.11 -2.69
N ASN A 539 12.55 -15.34 -2.84
CA ASN A 539 13.62 -15.32 -1.87
C ASN A 539 13.24 -14.30 -0.77
N THR A 540 12.81 -14.80 0.38
CA THR A 540 12.38 -13.98 1.52
C THR A 540 13.49 -13.70 2.53
N GLU A 541 14.74 -14.11 2.25
CA GLU A 541 15.89 -13.81 3.08
C GLU A 541 16.21 -12.32 3.06
N ILE A 542 16.06 -11.65 4.22
CA ILE A 542 16.19 -10.20 4.35
C ILE A 542 17.59 -9.71 3.95
N GLU A 543 18.63 -10.45 4.30
CA GLU A 543 20.01 -10.09 3.91
C GLU A 543 20.20 -10.11 2.39
N ALA A 544 19.65 -11.13 1.71
CA ALA A 544 19.67 -11.22 0.25
C ALA A 544 18.89 -10.08 -0.40
N PHE A 545 17.73 -9.72 0.17
CA PHE A 545 16.95 -8.58 -0.25
C PHE A 545 17.75 -7.27 -0.12
N ARG A 546 18.34 -7.02 1.07
CA ARG A 546 19.12 -5.79 1.33
C ARG A 546 20.35 -5.69 0.42
N ALA A 547 21.04 -6.81 0.18
CA ALA A 547 22.16 -6.87 -0.75
C ALA A 547 21.73 -6.54 -2.19
N THR A 548 20.62 -7.13 -2.65
CA THR A 548 20.07 -6.88 -4.00
C THR A 548 19.64 -5.41 -4.16
N ARG A 549 18.95 -4.84 -3.17
CA ARG A 549 18.54 -3.44 -3.18
C ARG A 549 19.73 -2.49 -3.15
N ARG A 550 20.74 -2.79 -2.37
CA ARG A 550 21.99 -2.01 -2.36
C ARG A 550 22.64 -2.02 -3.73
N GLU A 551 22.76 -3.18 -4.37
CA GLU A 551 23.28 -3.29 -5.74
C GLU A 551 22.46 -2.44 -6.72
N LEU A 552 21.13 -2.43 -6.61
CA LEU A 552 20.25 -1.59 -7.42
C LEU A 552 20.57 -0.09 -7.25
N LEU A 553 20.69 0.39 -6.03
CA LEU A 553 21.02 1.79 -5.72
C LEU A 553 22.43 2.16 -6.20
N GLU A 554 23.42 1.28 -6.04
CA GLU A 554 24.80 1.49 -6.47
C GLU A 554 24.89 1.57 -8.00
N ARG A 555 24.20 0.68 -8.73
CA ARG A 555 24.15 0.71 -10.21
C ARG A 555 23.47 1.98 -10.74
N LEU A 556 22.43 2.47 -10.07
CA LEU A 556 21.76 3.71 -10.44
C LEU A 556 22.60 4.95 -10.13
N ALA A 557 23.34 4.94 -9.01
CA ALA A 557 24.20 6.04 -8.59
C ALA A 557 25.54 6.09 -9.37
N ALA A 558 25.96 4.99 -10.01
CA ALA A 558 27.12 4.98 -10.89
C ALA A 558 26.88 5.88 -12.11
N ARG A 559 27.83 6.81 -12.36
CA ARG A 559 27.78 7.77 -13.46
C ARG A 559 28.07 7.12 -14.82
#